data_d52bdf9847b760644366aa92b35cc331
#
_entry.id   d52bdf9847b760644366aa92b35cc331
#
_cell.length_a   1.000
_cell.length_b   1.000
_cell.length_c   1.000
_cell.angle_alpha   90.00
_cell.angle_beta   90.00
_cell.angle_gamma   90.00
#
_symmetry.space_group_name_H-M   'P 1'
#
loop_
_entity.id
_entity.type
_entity.pdbx_description
1 polymer ?
#
loop_
_entity_poly.entity_id
_entity_poly.type
_entity_poly.pdbx_seq_one_letter_code
_entity_poly.pdbx_strand_id
1 'polypeptide(L)'
;MNTLKVTFLAMIFFLSPISLFSAEEDEVIEVIKTWASLEGDLNEQAKLIRDDRVMIAGSYVWPDQKDNLMIQNERRAATLKRDSGWKIMQTIISPKVKIFGDVAVAHFIRRFDFIPSEGELSPPSMDNATMVLVKENGSWEITHTHFSQI
;
A
#
# COMPACT_ATOMS: atom_id res chain seq x y z
N MET A 1 -34.59 13.22 -60.64
CA MET A 1 -33.82 12.19 -59.89
C MET A 1 -32.87 12.94 -58.97
N ASN A 2 -33.28 13.08 -57.70
CA ASN A 2 -32.47 13.76 -56.69
C ASN A 2 -31.67 12.71 -55.88
N THR A 3 -30.38 12.72 -56.04
CA THR A 3 -29.46 11.88 -55.27
C THR A 3 -29.17 12.56 -53.93
N LEU A 4 -29.71 11.95 -52.86
CA LEU A 4 -29.48 12.35 -51.46
C LEU A 4 -28.07 11.85 -51.03
N LYS A 5 -27.13 12.82 -50.85
CA LYS A 5 -25.80 12.50 -50.27
C LYS A 5 -25.94 12.39 -48.77
N VAL A 6 -25.85 11.19 -48.25
CA VAL A 6 -25.76 10.93 -46.79
C VAL A 6 -24.31 11.12 -46.39
N THR A 7 -24.01 12.20 -45.66
CA THR A 7 -22.70 12.43 -45.04
C THR A 7 -22.64 11.72 -43.70
N PHE A 8 -21.82 10.63 -43.61
CA PHE A 8 -21.55 9.90 -42.37
C PHE A 8 -20.57 10.74 -41.55
N LEU A 9 -21.05 11.35 -40.47
CA LEU A 9 -20.19 12.05 -39.49
C LEU A 9 -19.65 11.00 -38.50
N ALA A 10 -18.38 10.58 -38.67
CA ALA A 10 -17.70 9.71 -37.75
C ALA A 10 -17.35 10.51 -36.49
N MET A 11 -18.06 10.27 -35.40
CA MET A 11 -17.79 10.84 -34.08
C MET A 11 -16.64 10.03 -33.43
N ILE A 12 -15.41 10.56 -33.55
CA ILE A 12 -14.23 9.98 -32.88
C ILE A 12 -14.31 10.39 -31.41
N PHE A 13 -14.66 9.45 -30.53
CA PHE A 13 -14.53 9.61 -29.08
C PHE A 13 -13.03 9.59 -28.72
N PHE A 14 -12.45 10.76 -28.49
CA PHE A 14 -11.18 10.88 -27.80
C PHE A 14 -11.41 10.51 -26.32
N LEU A 15 -11.17 9.27 -25.96
CA LEU A 15 -11.02 8.87 -24.57
C LEU A 15 -9.79 9.61 -24.03
N SER A 16 -10.02 10.57 -23.14
CA SER A 16 -8.97 11.40 -22.56
C SER A 16 -8.02 10.53 -21.73
N PRO A 17 -6.71 10.55 -21.94
CA PRO A 17 -5.72 9.75 -21.17
C PRO A 17 -5.73 10.09 -19.67
N ILE A 18 -6.26 11.25 -19.28
CA ILE A 18 -6.34 11.72 -17.90
C ILE A 18 -7.18 10.80 -16.99
N SER A 19 -8.23 10.15 -17.51
CA SER A 19 -9.07 9.26 -16.71
C SER A 19 -8.42 7.92 -16.37
N LEU A 20 -7.50 7.44 -17.19
CA LEU A 20 -6.77 6.20 -16.98
C LEU A 20 -5.71 6.33 -15.86
N PHE A 21 -4.96 7.42 -15.81
CA PHE A 21 -3.97 7.67 -14.77
C PHE A 21 -4.59 7.83 -13.38
N SER A 22 -5.75 8.48 -13.26
CA SER A 22 -6.48 8.58 -12.00
C SER A 22 -6.93 7.21 -11.49
N ALA A 23 -7.39 6.33 -12.37
CA ALA A 23 -7.83 4.98 -12.01
C ALA A 23 -6.67 4.11 -11.50
N GLU A 24 -5.49 4.19 -12.12
CA GLU A 24 -4.31 3.43 -11.66
C GLU A 24 -3.74 3.96 -10.34
N GLU A 25 -3.74 5.28 -10.12
CA GLU A 25 -3.37 5.88 -8.83
C GLU A 25 -4.31 5.38 -7.72
N ASP A 26 -5.61 5.29 -7.99
CA ASP A 26 -6.61 4.77 -7.05
C ASP A 26 -6.40 3.27 -6.76
N GLU A 27 -6.05 2.45 -7.77
CA GLU A 27 -5.68 1.05 -7.58
C GLU A 27 -4.50 0.90 -6.60
N VAL A 28 -3.44 1.69 -6.78
CA VAL A 28 -2.26 1.68 -5.88
C VAL A 28 -2.64 2.10 -4.47
N ILE A 29 -3.46 3.15 -4.32
CA ILE A 29 -3.95 3.61 -3.01
C ILE A 29 -4.75 2.49 -2.31
N GLU A 30 -5.58 1.76 -3.03
CA GLU A 30 -6.35 0.65 -2.47
C GLU A 30 -5.46 -0.52 -2.05
N VAL A 31 -4.38 -0.84 -2.79
CA VAL A 31 -3.38 -1.83 -2.34
C VAL A 31 -2.73 -1.39 -1.03
N ILE A 32 -2.33 -0.12 -0.91
CA ILE A 32 -1.70 0.43 0.31
C ILE A 32 -2.67 0.40 1.50
N LYS A 33 -3.94 0.75 1.29
CA LYS A 33 -4.97 0.70 2.34
C LYS A 33 -5.28 -0.74 2.77
N THR A 34 -5.36 -1.66 1.81
CA THR A 34 -5.55 -3.09 2.07
C THR A 34 -4.38 -3.63 2.87
N TRP A 35 -3.14 -3.32 2.46
CA TRP A 35 -1.93 -3.66 3.20
C TRP A 35 -2.00 -3.15 4.65
N ALA A 36 -2.41 -1.91 4.88
CA ALA A 36 -2.55 -1.35 6.22
C ALA A 36 -3.64 -2.05 7.05
N SER A 37 -4.77 -2.38 6.43
CA SER A 37 -5.89 -3.05 7.11
C SER A 37 -5.56 -4.47 7.54
N LEU A 38 -4.64 -5.13 6.83
CA LEU A 38 -4.15 -6.49 7.10
C LEU A 38 -3.03 -6.54 8.14
N GLU A 39 -2.75 -5.42 8.84
CA GLU A 39 -1.69 -5.39 9.86
C GLU A 39 -1.94 -6.38 11.00
N GLY A 40 -3.18 -6.79 11.25
CA GLY A 40 -3.53 -7.87 12.18
C GLY A 40 -3.18 -9.28 11.70
N ASP A 41 -3.05 -9.49 10.39
CA ASP A 41 -2.75 -10.77 9.74
C ASP A 41 -1.59 -10.62 8.74
N LEU A 42 -0.37 -10.79 9.24
CA LEU A 42 0.84 -10.61 8.43
C LEU A 42 0.97 -11.60 7.28
N ASN A 43 0.36 -12.78 7.37
CA ASN A 43 0.43 -13.77 6.29
C ASN A 43 -0.47 -13.37 5.12
N GLU A 44 -1.64 -12.81 5.40
CA GLU A 44 -2.49 -12.22 4.36
C GLU A 44 -1.87 -10.94 3.81
N GLN A 45 -1.29 -10.09 4.67
CA GLN A 45 -0.59 -8.88 4.26
C GLN A 45 0.58 -9.20 3.30
N ALA A 46 1.31 -10.29 3.56
CA ALA A 46 2.45 -10.71 2.75
C ALA A 46 2.08 -11.02 1.29
N LYS A 47 0.83 -11.36 0.99
CA LYS A 47 0.37 -11.61 -0.39
C LYS A 47 0.35 -10.35 -1.28
N LEU A 48 0.42 -9.16 -0.68
CA LEU A 48 0.53 -7.88 -1.38
C LEU A 48 1.97 -7.44 -1.57
N ILE A 49 2.93 -8.25 -1.12
CA ILE A 49 4.33 -7.86 -0.99
C ILE A 49 5.17 -8.88 -1.75
N ARG A 50 6.09 -8.40 -2.58
CA ARG A 50 7.06 -9.24 -3.27
C ARG A 50 8.04 -9.88 -2.30
N ASP A 51 8.52 -11.08 -2.63
CA ASP A 51 9.51 -11.81 -1.83
C ASP A 51 10.85 -11.05 -1.75
N ASP A 52 11.20 -10.31 -2.80
CA ASP A 52 12.41 -9.50 -2.89
C ASP A 52 12.26 -8.07 -2.32
N ARG A 53 11.16 -7.80 -1.58
CA ARG A 53 10.94 -6.48 -0.99
C ARG A 53 12.05 -6.10 -0.03
N VAL A 54 12.63 -4.90 -0.22
CA VAL A 54 13.49 -4.25 0.78
C VAL A 54 12.65 -3.35 1.67
N MET A 55 12.81 -3.46 2.99
CA MET A 55 12.21 -2.54 3.95
C MET A 55 13.28 -1.81 4.75
N ILE A 56 13.12 -0.50 4.89
CA ILE A 56 13.94 0.37 5.75
C ILE A 56 13.03 0.99 6.81
N ALA A 57 13.41 0.88 8.07
CA ALA A 57 12.72 1.55 9.18
C ALA A 57 13.74 2.06 10.19
N GLY A 58 13.94 3.37 10.23
CA GLY A 58 15.02 4.00 10.98
C GLY A 58 16.40 3.48 10.55
N SER A 59 17.14 2.88 11.48
CA SER A 59 18.46 2.28 11.20
C SER A 59 18.41 0.81 10.77
N TYR A 60 17.24 0.21 10.72
CA TYR A 60 17.08 -1.20 10.36
C TYR A 60 16.79 -1.35 8.86
N VAL A 61 17.46 -2.32 8.24
CA VAL A 61 17.26 -2.72 6.85
C VAL A 61 16.96 -4.21 6.81
N TRP A 62 15.82 -4.59 6.24
CA TRP A 62 15.45 -5.97 5.93
C TRP A 62 15.58 -6.16 4.42
N PRO A 63 16.53 -7.00 3.98
CA PRO A 63 16.85 -7.12 2.56
C PRO A 63 15.84 -7.93 1.76
N ASP A 64 14.95 -8.68 2.43
CA ASP A 64 13.90 -9.47 1.83
C ASP A 64 12.66 -9.59 2.73
N GLN A 65 11.55 -10.03 2.11
CA GLN A 65 10.26 -10.16 2.77
C GLN A 65 10.24 -11.30 3.78
N LYS A 66 10.94 -12.41 3.52
CA LYS A 66 10.93 -13.60 4.37
C LYS A 66 11.48 -13.29 5.76
N ASP A 67 12.64 -12.66 5.82
CA ASP A 67 13.27 -12.29 7.09
C ASP A 67 12.42 -11.26 7.86
N ASN A 68 11.87 -10.29 7.13
CA ASN A 68 10.97 -9.31 7.75
C ASN A 68 9.72 -9.96 8.34
N LEU A 69 9.06 -10.85 7.60
CA LEU A 69 7.84 -11.54 8.03
C LEU A 69 8.13 -12.43 9.26
N MET A 70 9.23 -13.16 9.25
CA MET A 70 9.66 -14.00 10.39
C MET A 70 9.83 -13.16 11.66
N ILE A 71 10.62 -12.09 11.60
CA ILE A 71 10.90 -11.23 12.75
C ILE A 71 9.61 -10.54 13.25
N GLN A 72 8.74 -10.08 12.36
CA GLN A 72 7.48 -9.48 12.77
C GLN A 72 6.55 -10.50 13.46
N ASN A 73 6.44 -11.71 12.93
CA ASN A 73 5.65 -12.77 13.54
C ASN A 73 6.16 -13.14 14.94
N GLU A 74 7.48 -13.25 15.13
CA GLU A 74 8.09 -13.51 16.44
C GLU A 74 7.78 -12.39 17.45
N ARG A 75 7.93 -11.12 17.05
CA ARG A 75 7.61 -9.95 17.90
C ARG A 75 6.14 -9.93 18.30
N ARG A 76 5.23 -10.24 17.38
CA ARG A 76 3.79 -10.31 17.65
C ARG A 76 3.44 -11.47 18.56
N ALA A 77 4.00 -12.66 18.34
CA ALA A 77 3.80 -13.80 19.21
C ALA A 77 4.27 -13.48 20.64
N ALA A 78 5.41 -12.80 20.80
CA ALA A 78 5.90 -12.37 22.10
C ALA A 78 4.97 -11.33 22.77
N THR A 79 4.35 -10.43 22.00
CA THR A 79 3.39 -9.46 22.51
C THR A 79 2.09 -10.14 22.93
N LEU A 80 1.51 -11.00 22.10
CA LEU A 80 0.30 -11.76 22.39
C LEU A 80 0.46 -12.71 23.59
N LYS A 81 1.67 -13.21 23.83
CA LYS A 81 1.96 -14.00 25.02
C LYS A 81 1.85 -13.19 26.33
N ARG A 82 2.16 -11.88 26.28
CA ARG A 82 2.06 -10.96 27.40
C ARG A 82 0.66 -10.37 27.55
N ASP A 83 -0.01 -10.12 26.43
CA ASP A 83 -1.34 -9.52 26.32
C ASP A 83 -2.10 -10.17 25.16
N SER A 84 -2.90 -11.19 25.46
CA SER A 84 -3.63 -11.96 24.45
C SER A 84 -4.75 -11.17 23.75
N GLY A 85 -5.20 -10.06 24.32
CA GLY A 85 -6.20 -9.16 23.75
C GLY A 85 -5.62 -7.95 23.03
N TRP A 86 -4.27 -7.83 22.98
CA TRP A 86 -3.59 -6.76 22.27
C TRP A 86 -3.99 -6.70 20.79
N LYS A 87 -4.18 -5.50 20.31
CA LYS A 87 -4.49 -5.22 18.91
C LYS A 87 -3.55 -4.17 18.35
N ILE A 88 -3.43 -4.19 17.03
CA ILE A 88 -2.63 -3.24 16.27
C ILE A 88 -3.48 -2.70 15.12
N MET A 89 -3.38 -1.40 14.86
CA MET A 89 -4.08 -0.76 13.77
C MET A 89 -3.15 0.19 13.03
N GLN A 90 -3.21 0.17 11.70
CA GLN A 90 -2.56 1.14 10.84
C GLN A 90 -3.58 2.02 10.14
N THR A 91 -3.28 3.31 10.05
CA THR A 91 -4.06 4.27 9.27
C THR A 91 -3.15 4.98 8.27
N ILE A 92 -3.59 5.03 7.01
CA ILE A 92 -2.92 5.75 5.93
C ILE A 92 -3.53 7.14 5.81
N ILE A 93 -2.70 8.17 5.91
CA ILE A 93 -3.13 9.57 5.90
C ILE A 93 -2.53 10.26 4.68
N SER A 94 -3.39 10.92 3.90
CA SER A 94 -3.02 11.75 2.73
C SER A 94 -2.10 11.04 1.72
N PRO A 95 -2.46 9.86 1.21
CA PRO A 95 -1.65 9.17 0.22
C PRO A 95 -1.57 9.98 -1.08
N LYS A 96 -0.36 10.02 -1.64
CA LYS A 96 -0.07 10.60 -2.96
C LYS A 96 0.72 9.60 -3.77
N VAL A 97 0.32 9.37 -4.99
CA VAL A 97 0.92 8.38 -5.90
C VAL A 97 1.43 9.07 -7.16
N LYS A 98 2.50 8.53 -7.73
CA LYS A 98 2.99 8.83 -9.06
C LYS A 98 3.25 7.54 -9.80
N ILE A 99 2.76 7.43 -11.02
CA ILE A 99 2.89 6.27 -11.89
C ILE A 99 3.96 6.54 -12.96
N PHE A 100 4.83 5.56 -13.19
CA PHE A 100 5.90 5.57 -14.19
C PHE A 100 5.88 4.24 -14.95
N GLY A 101 4.93 4.07 -15.88
CA GLY A 101 4.69 2.79 -16.53
C GLY A 101 4.23 1.75 -15.49
N ASP A 102 4.94 0.64 -15.40
CA ASP A 102 4.61 -0.45 -14.45
C ASP A 102 5.19 -0.22 -13.03
N VAL A 103 5.65 0.99 -12.71
CA VAL A 103 6.17 1.35 -11.39
C VAL A 103 5.37 2.49 -10.79
N ALA A 104 4.96 2.34 -9.53
CA ALA A 104 4.33 3.38 -8.74
C ALA A 104 5.22 3.78 -7.56
N VAL A 105 5.27 5.07 -7.27
CA VAL A 105 5.88 5.61 -6.05
C VAL A 105 4.79 6.31 -5.25
N ALA A 106 4.57 5.84 -4.03
CA ALA A 106 3.59 6.39 -3.11
C ALA A 106 4.28 7.03 -1.90
N HIS A 107 3.74 8.17 -1.47
CA HIS A 107 4.10 8.83 -0.21
C HIS A 107 2.84 9.05 0.61
N PHE A 108 2.90 8.79 1.92
CA PHE A 108 1.82 8.99 2.88
C PHE A 108 2.36 9.12 4.31
N ILE A 109 1.52 9.57 5.23
CA ILE A 109 1.79 9.44 6.66
C ILE A 109 1.15 8.14 7.13
N ARG A 110 1.94 7.28 7.77
CA ARG A 110 1.48 6.08 8.46
C ARG A 110 1.29 6.40 9.93
N ARG A 111 0.08 6.21 10.44
CA ARG A 111 -0.21 6.20 11.86
C ARG A 111 -0.34 4.75 12.33
N PHE A 112 0.27 4.45 13.46
CA PHE A 112 0.34 3.12 14.03
C PHE A 112 -0.12 3.16 15.49
N ASP A 113 -1.24 2.50 15.78
CA ASP A 113 -1.85 2.46 17.10
C ASP A 113 -1.65 1.07 17.72
N PHE A 114 -1.09 1.04 18.93
CA PHE A 114 -0.98 -0.15 19.77
C PHE A 114 -2.07 -0.09 20.82
N ILE A 115 -2.98 -1.07 20.80
CA ILE A 115 -4.17 -1.09 21.63
C ILE A 115 -4.04 -2.27 22.58
N PRO A 116 -3.68 -2.03 23.88
CA PRO A 116 -3.64 -3.08 24.87
C PRO A 116 -5.05 -3.58 25.21
N SER A 117 -5.17 -4.80 25.72
CA SER A 117 -6.47 -5.33 26.19
C SER A 117 -6.99 -4.60 27.42
N GLU A 118 -6.07 -4.11 28.27
CA GLU A 118 -6.36 -3.37 29.49
C GLU A 118 -5.37 -2.21 29.65
N GLY A 119 -5.80 -1.15 30.35
CA GLY A 119 -4.98 0.01 30.65
C GLY A 119 -5.16 1.17 29.67
N GLU A 120 -4.26 2.15 29.74
CA GLU A 120 -4.30 3.35 28.91
C GLU A 120 -3.69 3.09 27.52
N LEU A 121 -4.26 3.76 26.51
CA LEU A 121 -3.69 3.76 25.15
C LEU A 121 -2.36 4.53 25.15
N SER A 122 -1.35 3.92 24.55
CA SER A 122 -0.11 4.64 24.25
C SER A 122 -0.35 5.68 23.14
N PRO A 123 0.39 6.80 23.13
CA PRO A 123 0.38 7.70 21.98
C PRO A 123 0.71 6.93 20.69
N PRO A 124 0.03 7.24 19.57
CA PRO A 124 0.31 6.58 18.30
C PRO A 124 1.73 6.90 17.82
N SER A 125 2.36 5.95 17.14
CA SER A 125 3.56 6.21 16.35
C SER A 125 3.17 6.77 15.00
N MET A 126 3.94 7.75 14.51
CA MET A 126 3.73 8.40 13.23
C MET A 126 5.01 8.32 12.39
N ASP A 127 4.88 7.94 11.13
CA ASP A 127 6.00 7.88 10.20
C ASP A 127 5.66 8.57 8.87
N ASN A 128 6.63 9.25 8.28
CA ASN A 128 6.62 9.46 6.83
C ASN A 128 6.93 8.13 6.15
N ALA A 129 6.08 7.72 5.23
CA ALA A 129 6.21 6.47 4.50
C ALA A 129 6.41 6.72 3.01
N THR A 130 7.36 6.01 2.43
CA THR A 130 7.51 5.89 0.98
C THR A 130 7.39 4.42 0.61
N MET A 131 6.54 4.12 -0.36
CA MET A 131 6.42 2.79 -0.96
C MET A 131 6.69 2.85 -2.45
N VAL A 132 7.37 1.83 -2.96
CA VAL A 132 7.45 1.54 -4.38
C VAL A 132 6.67 0.27 -4.64
N LEU A 133 5.81 0.31 -5.65
CA LEU A 133 5.04 -0.84 -6.12
C LEU A 133 5.39 -1.09 -7.59
N VAL A 134 5.31 -2.34 -8.01
CA VAL A 134 5.45 -2.74 -9.41
C VAL A 134 4.19 -3.46 -9.86
N LYS A 135 3.80 -3.27 -11.12
CA LYS A 135 2.64 -3.94 -11.71
C LYS A 135 3.11 -5.20 -12.44
N GLU A 136 2.77 -6.36 -11.93
CA GLU A 136 3.07 -7.65 -12.55
C GLU A 136 1.79 -8.44 -12.75
N ASN A 137 1.62 -9.03 -13.94
CA ASN A 137 0.42 -9.80 -14.30
C ASN A 137 -0.91 -9.06 -14.02
N GLY A 138 -0.89 -7.72 -14.15
CA GLY A 138 -2.06 -6.87 -13.92
C GLY A 138 -2.33 -6.50 -12.47
N SER A 139 -1.49 -6.89 -11.52
CA SER A 139 -1.62 -6.59 -10.08
C SER A 139 -0.45 -5.76 -9.58
N TRP A 140 -0.72 -4.81 -8.69
CA TRP A 140 0.30 -4.03 -8.02
C TRP A 140 0.82 -4.75 -6.78
N GLU A 141 2.16 -4.89 -6.66
CA GLU A 141 2.82 -5.54 -5.54
C GLU A 141 3.90 -4.62 -4.95
N ILE A 142 4.01 -4.61 -3.61
CA ILE A 142 4.94 -3.76 -2.87
C ILE A 142 6.36 -4.35 -2.97
N THR A 143 7.30 -3.60 -3.55
CA THR A 143 8.71 -4.02 -3.69
C THR A 143 9.67 -3.24 -2.79
N HIS A 144 9.28 -2.07 -2.29
CA HIS A 144 10.10 -1.30 -1.36
C HIS A 144 9.23 -0.54 -0.37
N THR A 145 9.67 -0.46 0.89
CA THR A 145 9.07 0.40 1.91
C THR A 145 10.15 1.11 2.72
N HIS A 146 9.95 2.41 2.96
CA HIS A 146 10.80 3.20 3.84
C HIS A 146 9.93 3.97 4.82
N PHE A 147 10.23 3.84 6.11
CA PHE A 147 9.56 4.54 7.21
C PHE A 147 10.55 5.41 7.95
N SER A 148 10.21 6.70 8.10
CA SER A 148 10.96 7.66 8.90
C SER A 148 10.05 8.25 9.97
N GLN A 149 10.38 8.06 11.24
CA GLN A 149 9.60 8.60 12.36
C GLN A 149 9.51 10.13 12.28
N ILE A 150 8.31 10.66 12.60
CA ILE A 150 8.02 12.10 12.68
C ILE A 150 8.11 12.55 14.14
#